data_eb7df2c894405c7a1b9ef21cd341ae05
#
_entry.id   eb7df2c894405c7a1b9ef21cd341ae05
#
_cell.length_a   1.000
_cell.length_b   1.000
_cell.length_c   1.000
_cell.angle_alpha   90.00
_cell.angle_beta   90.00
_cell.angle_gamma   90.00
#
_symmetry.space_group_name_H-M   'P 1'
#
loop_
_entity.id
_entity.type
_entity.pdbx_description
1 polymer ?
#
loop_
_entity_poly.entity_id
_entity_poly.type
_entity_poly.pdbx_seq_one_letter_code
_entity_poly.pdbx_strand_id
1 'polypeptide(L)'
;PGIDKFYHQDILSSDPYKYNIHVVLSTYCPLGCKGCYQTELSQKKVLDKDVAWNKIKETVKFINDVSKKQTLPFSKTIQKPRINLTFFGGEPILQMSTIIYILTKLRTEMNEDYMTINAIRIPTSGFAGNLDHNILLENIDIIAGLVKELKLDCNISISHDGLNNKELRNINPEKVTSLIN
;
A
#
# COMPACT_ATOMS: atom_id res chain seq x y z
N PRO A 1 -11.88 -20.05 -1.37
CA PRO A 1 -10.56 -19.76 -1.88
C PRO A 1 -10.24 -18.32 -1.48
N GLY A 2 -9.35 -18.24 -0.47
CA GLY A 2 -9.21 -17.06 0.33
C GLY A 2 -8.43 -15.95 -0.34
N ILE A 3 -8.54 -14.78 0.22
CA ILE A 3 -7.73 -13.57 0.02
C ILE A 3 -6.21 -13.87 0.22
N ASP A 4 -5.88 -15.02 0.78
CA ASP A 4 -4.51 -15.49 1.07
C ASP A 4 -3.58 -15.59 -0.17
N LYS A 5 -4.12 -15.51 -1.38
CA LYS A 5 -3.33 -15.54 -2.64
C LYS A 5 -2.78 -14.18 -3.07
N PHE A 6 -3.09 -13.10 -2.36
CA PHE A 6 -2.74 -11.74 -2.81
C PHE A 6 -1.48 -11.13 -2.17
N TYR A 7 -0.71 -11.92 -1.45
CA TYR A 7 0.57 -11.47 -0.94
C TYR A 7 1.68 -11.87 -1.92
N HIS A 8 1.99 -10.99 -2.88
CA HIS A 8 3.20 -11.12 -3.67
C HIS A 8 4.36 -10.45 -2.94
N GLN A 9 5.34 -11.24 -2.60
CA GLN A 9 6.64 -10.77 -2.17
C GLN A 9 7.51 -10.64 -3.42
N ASP A 10 7.79 -9.41 -3.84
CA ASP A 10 8.81 -9.15 -4.86
C ASP A 10 10.19 -9.39 -4.22
N ILE A 11 10.66 -10.64 -4.31
CA ILE A 11 11.94 -11.11 -3.75
C ILE A 11 13.14 -10.61 -4.57
N LEU A 12 12.90 -9.97 -5.72
CA LEU A 12 13.95 -9.58 -6.68
C LEU A 12 14.49 -8.16 -6.48
N SER A 13 14.56 -7.64 -5.26
CA SER A 13 15.38 -6.47 -5.01
C SER A 13 16.85 -6.91 -4.99
N SER A 14 17.73 -6.14 -5.63
CA SER A 14 19.19 -6.31 -5.56
C SER A 14 19.73 -6.19 -4.11
N ASP A 15 18.89 -5.81 -3.18
CA ASP A 15 19.17 -5.69 -1.76
C ASP A 15 18.45 -6.81 -1.00
N PRO A 16 19.20 -7.81 -0.48
CA PRO A 16 18.62 -8.97 0.18
C PRO A 16 17.91 -8.66 1.50
N TYR A 17 18.02 -7.41 1.99
CA TYR A 17 17.36 -6.95 3.21
C TYR A 17 16.18 -6.03 2.95
N LYS A 18 15.80 -5.82 1.69
CA LYS A 18 14.65 -4.99 1.31
C LYS A 18 13.45 -5.86 0.95
N TYR A 19 12.36 -5.68 1.65
CA TYR A 19 11.11 -6.42 1.46
C TYR A 19 9.99 -5.46 1.06
N ASN A 20 9.18 -5.87 0.09
CA ASN A 20 7.96 -5.16 -0.26
C ASN A 20 6.75 -6.01 0.14
N ILE A 21 5.92 -5.49 1.04
CA ILE A 21 4.66 -6.12 1.44
C ILE A 21 3.54 -5.43 0.68
N HIS A 22 2.83 -6.15 -0.18
CA HIS A 22 1.66 -5.66 -0.87
C HIS A 22 0.41 -5.99 -0.06
N VAL A 23 -0.27 -4.97 0.43
CA VAL A 23 -1.51 -5.09 1.20
C VAL A 23 -2.69 -4.80 0.29
N VAL A 24 -3.38 -5.83 -0.15
CA VAL A 24 -4.57 -5.71 -1.01
C VAL A 24 -5.76 -5.34 -0.13
N LEU A 25 -6.10 -4.04 -0.09
CA LEU A 25 -7.17 -3.52 0.76
C LEU A 25 -8.57 -3.84 0.22
N SER A 26 -8.70 -3.89 -1.10
CA SER A 26 -9.98 -4.13 -1.76
C SER A 26 -9.76 -4.68 -3.16
N THR A 27 -10.71 -5.45 -3.66
CA THR A 27 -10.80 -5.81 -5.07
C THR A 27 -11.78 -4.91 -5.82
N TYR A 28 -12.37 -3.92 -5.14
CA TYR A 28 -13.27 -2.98 -5.77
C TYR A 28 -12.51 -1.84 -6.44
N CYS A 29 -12.79 -1.64 -7.73
CA CYS A 29 -12.33 -0.49 -8.50
C CYS A 29 -13.49 0.00 -9.39
N PRO A 30 -13.80 1.30 -9.39
CA PRO A 30 -14.88 1.85 -10.20
C PRO A 30 -14.52 2.04 -11.67
N LEU A 31 -13.25 1.84 -12.06
CA LEU A 31 -12.77 2.26 -13.38
C LEU A 31 -13.00 1.26 -14.50
N GLY A 32 -12.95 -0.04 -14.25
CA GLY A 32 -13.09 -1.05 -15.30
C GLY A 32 -12.03 -0.95 -16.40
N CYS A 33 -10.77 -0.67 -16.04
CA CYS A 33 -9.68 -0.50 -16.99
C CYS A 33 -9.50 -1.73 -17.88
N LYS A 34 -9.27 -1.51 -19.18
CA LYS A 34 -8.95 -2.59 -20.12
C LYS A 34 -7.63 -3.25 -19.73
N GLY A 35 -7.59 -4.58 -19.68
CA GLY A 35 -6.41 -5.35 -19.32
C GLY A 35 -6.05 -5.33 -17.82
N CYS A 36 -6.91 -4.79 -16.98
CA CYS A 36 -6.73 -4.89 -15.54
C CYS A 36 -6.98 -6.32 -15.07
N TYR A 37 -6.00 -6.94 -14.40
CA TYR A 37 -6.11 -8.31 -13.90
C TYR A 37 -7.25 -8.47 -12.85
N GLN A 38 -7.72 -7.39 -12.26
CA GLN A 38 -8.79 -7.39 -11.26
C GLN A 38 -10.20 -7.37 -11.87
N THR A 39 -10.34 -7.05 -13.17
CA THR A 39 -11.66 -7.05 -13.84
C THR A 39 -12.28 -8.43 -13.88
N GLU A 40 -11.46 -9.49 -13.84
CA GLU A 40 -11.92 -10.90 -13.82
C GLU A 40 -12.38 -11.34 -12.42
N LEU A 41 -12.14 -10.54 -11.37
CA LEU A 41 -12.57 -10.88 -10.02
C LEU A 41 -14.07 -10.60 -9.88
N SER A 42 -14.85 -11.66 -9.90
CA SER A 42 -16.32 -11.61 -9.84
C SER A 42 -16.90 -11.06 -8.53
N GLN A 43 -16.09 -10.93 -7.48
CA GLN A 43 -16.52 -10.48 -6.15
C GLN A 43 -15.79 -9.24 -5.72
N LYS A 44 -16.54 -8.17 -5.48
CA LYS A 44 -16.05 -6.95 -4.84
C LYS A 44 -15.90 -7.19 -3.34
N LYS A 45 -14.67 -7.38 -2.88
CA LYS A 45 -14.37 -7.58 -1.45
C LYS A 45 -13.55 -6.43 -0.93
N VAL A 46 -13.88 -5.99 0.27
CA VAL A 46 -13.07 -5.05 1.07
C VAL A 46 -12.47 -5.86 2.20
N LEU A 47 -11.19 -5.70 2.43
CA LEU A 47 -10.49 -6.34 3.54
C LEU A 47 -10.85 -5.63 4.83
N ASP A 48 -11.25 -6.39 5.84
CA ASP A 48 -11.45 -5.85 7.17
C ASP A 48 -10.13 -5.25 7.72
N LYS A 49 -10.22 -4.08 8.33
CA LYS A 49 -9.06 -3.32 8.79
C LYS A 49 -8.25 -4.04 9.88
N ASP A 50 -8.93 -4.77 10.77
CA ASP A 50 -8.26 -5.52 11.84
C ASP A 50 -7.58 -6.77 11.28
N VAL A 51 -8.21 -7.43 10.30
CA VAL A 51 -7.60 -8.53 9.55
C VAL A 51 -6.37 -8.04 8.80
N ALA A 52 -6.46 -6.89 8.11
CA ALA A 52 -5.32 -6.28 7.42
C ALA A 52 -4.16 -6.01 8.38
N TRP A 53 -4.45 -5.38 9.52
CA TRP A 53 -3.43 -5.09 10.52
C TRP A 53 -2.78 -6.35 11.09
N ASN A 54 -3.56 -7.35 11.44
CA ASN A 54 -3.02 -8.61 11.97
C ASN A 54 -2.11 -9.31 10.98
N LYS A 55 -2.48 -9.33 9.69
CA LYS A 55 -1.64 -9.89 8.63
C LYS A 55 -0.33 -9.13 8.45
N ILE A 56 -0.35 -7.80 8.51
CA ILE A 56 0.87 -6.99 8.47
C ILE A 56 1.77 -7.36 9.65
N LYS A 57 1.24 -7.44 10.88
CA LYS A 57 2.00 -7.82 12.07
C LYS A 57 2.68 -9.19 11.91
N GLU A 58 1.90 -10.20 11.51
CA GLU A 58 2.42 -11.55 11.28
C GLU A 58 3.54 -11.57 10.24
N THR A 59 3.35 -10.85 9.13
CA THR A 59 4.34 -10.79 8.04
C THR A 59 5.61 -10.06 8.46
N VAL A 60 5.49 -8.92 9.14
CA VAL A 60 6.64 -8.17 9.66
C VAL A 60 7.45 -9.02 10.64
N LYS A 61 6.76 -9.68 11.57
CA LYS A 61 7.41 -10.59 12.52
C LYS A 61 8.15 -11.72 11.80
N PHE A 62 7.50 -12.35 10.82
CA PHE A 62 8.13 -13.41 10.03
C PHE A 62 9.40 -12.93 9.31
N ILE A 63 9.35 -11.75 8.66
CA ILE A 63 10.51 -11.15 7.98
C ILE A 63 11.65 -10.90 8.97
N ASN A 64 11.35 -10.33 10.14
CA ASN A 64 12.35 -10.08 11.16
C ASN A 64 13.00 -11.38 11.68
N ASP A 65 12.19 -12.42 11.91
CA ASP A 65 12.69 -13.72 12.38
C ASP A 65 13.55 -14.41 11.32
N VAL A 66 13.18 -14.33 10.04
CA VAL A 66 13.99 -14.85 8.94
C VAL A 66 15.30 -14.08 8.81
N SER A 67 15.24 -12.74 8.85
CA SER A 67 16.41 -11.88 8.71
C SER A 67 17.43 -12.10 9.85
N LYS A 68 16.96 -12.34 11.08
CA LYS A 68 17.85 -12.70 12.21
C LYS A 68 18.60 -14.01 11.99
N LYS A 69 18.02 -14.96 11.23
CA LYS A 69 18.64 -16.25 10.92
C LYS A 69 19.58 -16.21 9.72
N GLN A 70 19.45 -15.20 8.85
CA GLN A 70 20.27 -15.04 7.64
C GLN A 70 21.58 -14.27 7.88
N THR A 71 22.09 -14.21 9.11
CA THR A 71 23.40 -13.61 9.40
C THR A 71 24.46 -14.32 8.55
N LEU A 72 24.98 -13.60 7.57
CA LEU A 72 26.09 -14.08 6.75
C LEU A 72 27.29 -14.34 7.66
N PRO A 73 27.97 -15.50 7.54
CA PRO A 73 29.06 -15.91 8.44
C PRO A 73 30.26 -14.97 8.49
N PHE A 74 30.32 -14.00 7.57
CA PHE A 74 31.39 -13.01 7.47
C PHE A 74 31.01 -11.58 7.87
N SER A 75 29.73 -11.29 8.19
CA SER A 75 29.30 -9.96 8.62
C SER A 75 29.07 -9.95 10.12
N LYS A 76 29.87 -9.15 10.84
CA LYS A 76 29.68 -8.90 12.29
C LYS A 76 28.47 -7.99 12.57
N THR A 77 27.85 -7.41 11.53
CA THR A 77 26.71 -6.49 11.64
C THR A 77 25.45 -7.18 11.18
N ILE A 78 24.49 -7.36 12.08
CA ILE A 78 23.14 -7.80 11.75
C ILE A 78 22.50 -6.61 11.01
N GLN A 79 22.31 -6.73 9.70
CA GLN A 79 21.53 -5.72 8.97
C GLN A 79 20.04 -5.93 9.28
N LYS A 80 19.39 -4.87 9.77
CA LYS A 80 17.94 -4.88 9.97
C LYS A 80 17.23 -4.90 8.61
N PRO A 81 16.18 -5.69 8.44
CA PRO A 81 15.38 -5.65 7.23
C PRO A 81 14.76 -4.27 7.04
N ARG A 82 14.58 -3.87 5.78
CA ARG A 82 13.88 -2.66 5.38
C ARG A 82 12.59 -3.06 4.70
N ILE A 83 11.46 -2.70 5.29
CA ILE A 83 10.13 -3.12 4.84
C ILE A 83 9.40 -1.92 4.25
N ASN A 84 8.94 -2.07 3.01
CA ASN A 84 8.03 -1.13 2.37
C ASN A 84 6.63 -1.73 2.37
N LEU A 85 5.65 -0.99 2.85
CA LEU A 85 4.24 -1.35 2.73
C LEU A 85 3.67 -0.69 1.48
N THR A 86 3.14 -1.48 0.56
CA THR A 86 2.41 -0.98 -0.60
C THR A 86 0.94 -1.29 -0.41
N PHE A 87 0.12 -0.27 -0.20
CA PHE A 87 -1.33 -0.39 -0.15
C PHE A 87 -1.87 -0.51 -1.57
N PHE A 88 -2.31 -1.68 -1.90
CA PHE A 88 -2.69 -2.08 -3.25
C PHE A 88 -4.14 -2.57 -3.30
N GLY A 89 -4.62 -2.89 -4.49
CA GLY A 89 -5.94 -3.45 -4.68
C GLY A 89 -6.68 -2.81 -5.84
N GLY A 90 -8.00 -2.74 -5.78
CA GLY A 90 -8.81 -2.10 -6.79
C GLY A 90 -8.44 -0.64 -6.98
N GLU A 91 -8.99 0.22 -6.13
CA GLU A 91 -8.58 1.62 -6.05
C GLU A 91 -8.27 1.97 -4.59
N PRO A 92 -6.99 2.07 -4.21
CA PRO A 92 -6.58 2.27 -2.82
C PRO A 92 -7.06 3.58 -2.20
N ILE A 93 -7.26 4.63 -3.01
CA ILE A 93 -7.74 5.92 -2.53
C ILE A 93 -9.14 5.83 -1.90
N LEU A 94 -9.94 4.85 -2.29
CA LEU A 94 -11.24 4.56 -1.69
C LEU A 94 -11.13 3.86 -0.33
N GLN A 95 -9.93 3.45 0.07
CA GLN A 95 -9.66 2.73 1.32
C GLN A 95 -8.76 3.54 2.27
N MET A 96 -8.72 4.87 2.12
CA MET A 96 -7.87 5.73 2.96
C MET A 96 -8.14 5.59 4.45
N SER A 97 -9.41 5.40 4.85
CA SER A 97 -9.76 5.15 6.26
C SER A 97 -9.06 3.90 6.83
N THR A 98 -8.93 2.84 6.03
CA THR A 98 -8.18 1.64 6.42
C THR A 98 -6.68 1.92 6.48
N ILE A 99 -6.13 2.70 5.54
CA ILE A 99 -4.72 3.12 5.56
C ILE A 99 -4.43 3.95 6.82
N ILE A 100 -5.27 4.95 7.11
CA ILE A 100 -5.17 5.78 8.33
C ILE A 100 -5.21 4.90 9.58
N TYR A 101 -6.14 3.94 9.63
CA TYR A 101 -6.22 2.99 10.73
C TYR A 101 -4.91 2.21 10.93
N ILE A 102 -4.34 1.66 9.86
CA ILE A 102 -3.08 0.90 9.91
C ILE A 102 -1.92 1.80 10.38
N LEU A 103 -1.81 3.02 9.85
CA LEU A 103 -0.78 3.96 10.28
C LEU A 103 -0.95 4.39 11.74
N THR A 104 -2.20 4.57 12.19
CA THR A 104 -2.49 4.86 13.61
C THR A 104 -2.08 3.69 14.49
N LYS A 105 -2.35 2.47 14.06
CA LYS A 105 -1.90 1.25 14.76
C LYS A 105 -0.38 1.15 14.80
N LEU A 106 0.30 1.43 13.70
CA LEU A 106 1.76 1.51 13.67
C LEU A 106 2.26 2.51 14.71
N ARG A 107 1.68 3.70 14.79
CA ARG A 107 2.07 4.74 15.75
C ARG A 107 1.89 4.29 17.19
N THR A 108 0.77 3.62 17.51
CA THR A 108 0.42 3.24 18.88
C THR A 108 1.08 1.95 19.36
N GLU A 109 1.38 1.03 18.44
CA GLU A 109 1.95 -0.28 18.74
C GLU A 109 3.43 -0.37 18.32
N MET A 110 4.08 0.77 17.98
CA MET A 110 5.47 0.79 17.47
C MET A 110 6.44 0.24 18.51
N ASN A 111 7.14 -0.81 18.12
CA ASN A 111 8.21 -1.43 18.88
C ASN A 111 9.39 -1.73 17.92
N GLU A 112 10.44 -2.39 18.41
CA GLU A 112 11.63 -2.70 17.61
C GLU A 112 11.31 -3.46 16.31
N ASP A 113 10.29 -4.31 16.31
CA ASP A 113 9.91 -5.08 15.13
C ASP A 113 9.34 -4.17 14.02
N TYR A 114 8.56 -3.15 14.39
CA TYR A 114 7.95 -2.22 13.42
C TYR A 114 8.91 -1.10 12.98
N MET A 115 9.97 -0.82 13.72
CA MET A 115 11.01 0.11 13.28
C MET A 115 11.71 -0.32 11.98
N THR A 116 11.45 -1.54 11.51
CA THR A 116 11.93 -2.03 10.23
C THR A 116 11.08 -1.58 9.04
N ILE A 117 9.87 -1.06 9.31
CA ILE A 117 9.04 -0.43 8.28
C ILE A 117 9.58 0.98 8.04
N ASN A 118 10.00 1.26 6.81
CA ASN A 118 10.64 2.52 6.46
C ASN A 118 9.91 3.32 5.38
N ALA A 119 9.00 2.68 4.63
CA ALA A 119 8.27 3.38 3.59
C ALA A 119 6.84 2.85 3.43
N ILE A 120 5.95 3.74 2.98
CA ILE A 120 4.63 3.39 2.47
C ILE A 120 4.48 3.86 1.02
N ARG A 121 3.72 3.09 0.25
CA ARG A 121 3.40 3.40 -1.14
C ARG A 121 1.91 3.21 -1.40
N ILE A 122 1.31 4.16 -2.09
CA ILE A 122 -0.11 4.15 -2.44
C ILE A 122 -0.23 4.41 -3.93
N PRO A 123 -0.10 3.38 -4.79
CA PRO A 123 -0.38 3.53 -6.22
C PRO A 123 -1.88 3.68 -6.42
N THR A 124 -2.29 4.74 -7.08
CA THR A 124 -3.70 5.06 -7.33
C THR A 124 -3.90 5.52 -8.77
N SER A 125 -5.13 5.41 -9.27
CA SER A 125 -5.52 6.06 -10.53
C SER A 125 -5.76 7.56 -10.36
N GLY A 126 -5.83 8.04 -9.11
CA GLY A 126 -6.28 9.41 -8.80
C GLY A 126 -7.78 9.61 -8.94
N PHE A 127 -8.55 8.53 -9.18
CA PHE A 127 -10.00 8.62 -9.36
C PHE A 127 -10.73 8.04 -8.15
N ALA A 128 -11.31 8.91 -7.37
CA ALA A 128 -12.03 8.57 -6.14
C ALA A 128 -13.54 8.30 -6.36
N GLY A 129 -13.99 8.18 -7.59
CA GLY A 129 -15.43 8.00 -7.91
C GLY A 129 -16.25 9.21 -7.48
N ASN A 130 -17.22 8.96 -6.60
CA ASN A 130 -18.08 10.00 -6.02
C ASN A 130 -17.62 10.46 -4.63
N LEU A 131 -16.39 10.15 -4.22
CA LEU A 131 -15.86 10.62 -2.95
C LEU A 131 -15.75 12.14 -2.97
N ASP A 132 -16.20 12.79 -1.89
CA ASP A 132 -16.07 14.22 -1.72
C ASP A 132 -14.58 14.62 -1.71
N HIS A 133 -14.26 15.63 -2.51
CA HIS A 133 -12.89 16.12 -2.65
C HIS A 133 -12.30 16.62 -1.32
N ASN A 134 -13.11 17.27 -0.49
CA ASN A 134 -12.66 17.74 0.82
C ASN A 134 -12.30 16.58 1.74
N ILE A 135 -13.12 15.53 1.77
CA ILE A 135 -12.84 14.31 2.53
C ILE A 135 -11.56 13.66 2.04
N LEU A 136 -11.31 13.67 0.73
CA LEU A 136 -10.08 13.13 0.15
C LEU A 136 -8.86 13.92 0.63
N LEU A 137 -8.90 15.25 0.57
CA LEU A 137 -7.82 16.12 1.03
C LEU A 137 -7.56 15.96 2.53
N GLU A 138 -8.63 15.94 3.35
CA GLU A 138 -8.50 15.68 4.80
C GLU A 138 -7.79 14.34 5.08
N ASN A 139 -8.15 13.28 4.38
CA ASN A 139 -7.51 11.98 4.55
C ASN A 139 -6.03 12.01 4.15
N ILE A 140 -5.69 12.72 3.08
CA ILE A 140 -4.30 12.91 2.65
C ILE A 140 -3.51 13.65 3.73
N ASP A 141 -4.05 14.72 4.30
CA ASP A 141 -3.40 15.48 5.36
C ASP A 141 -3.18 14.64 6.63
N ILE A 142 -4.17 13.83 7.02
CA ILE A 142 -4.03 12.89 8.14
C ILE A 142 -2.91 11.88 7.87
N ILE A 143 -2.88 11.30 6.67
CA ILE A 143 -1.82 10.36 6.28
C ILE A 143 -0.46 11.04 6.31
N ALA A 144 -0.34 12.26 5.77
CA ALA A 144 0.91 13.02 5.77
C ALA A 144 1.41 13.30 7.20
N GLY A 145 0.50 13.67 8.11
CA GLY A 145 0.79 13.86 9.53
C GLY A 145 1.34 12.58 10.18
N LEU A 146 0.65 11.45 10.01
CA LEU A 146 1.06 10.16 10.56
C LEU A 146 2.41 9.69 10.01
N VAL A 147 2.63 9.83 8.70
CA VAL A 147 3.89 9.50 8.03
C VAL A 147 5.05 10.29 8.60
N LYS A 148 4.84 11.60 8.79
CA LYS A 148 5.84 12.49 9.40
C LYS A 148 6.18 12.09 10.85
N GLU A 149 5.15 11.81 11.66
CA GLU A 149 5.35 11.35 13.05
C GLU A 149 6.12 10.03 13.11
N LEU A 150 5.79 9.09 12.24
CA LEU A 150 6.43 7.78 12.13
C LEU A 150 7.80 7.81 11.44
N LYS A 151 8.20 8.95 10.86
CA LYS A 151 9.44 9.13 10.07
C LYS A 151 9.55 8.13 8.91
N LEU A 152 8.42 7.88 8.24
CA LEU A 152 8.35 6.98 7.09
C LEU A 152 8.53 7.78 5.79
N ASP A 153 9.16 7.17 4.79
CA ASP A 153 9.06 7.66 3.42
C ASP A 153 7.64 7.38 2.89
N CYS A 154 7.03 8.37 2.23
CA CYS A 154 5.73 8.21 1.63
C CYS A 154 5.75 8.53 0.14
N ASN A 155 5.14 7.65 -0.65
CA ASN A 155 4.94 7.90 -2.08
C ASN A 155 3.50 7.56 -2.46
N ILE A 156 2.77 8.59 -2.89
CA ILE A 156 1.47 8.43 -3.54
C ILE A 156 1.71 8.60 -5.04
N SER A 157 1.61 7.50 -5.79
CA SER A 157 1.88 7.51 -7.23
C SER A 157 0.59 7.42 -8.03
N ILE A 158 0.35 8.42 -8.87
CA ILE A 158 -0.82 8.44 -9.74
C ILE A 158 -0.47 7.76 -11.05
N SER A 159 -1.21 6.70 -11.37
CA SER A 159 -1.10 5.99 -12.65
C SER A 159 -1.80 6.78 -13.75
N HIS A 160 -1.07 7.18 -14.77
CA HIS A 160 -1.60 7.96 -15.88
C HIS A 160 -1.08 7.44 -17.22
N ASP A 161 -1.98 7.15 -18.17
CA ASP A 161 -1.67 6.62 -19.49
C ASP A 161 -1.65 7.72 -20.58
N GLY A 162 -1.39 8.96 -20.20
CA GLY A 162 -1.34 10.10 -21.13
C GLY A 162 -2.70 10.34 -21.80
N LEU A 163 -2.67 10.64 -23.09
CA LEU A 163 -3.86 10.92 -23.90
C LEU A 163 -4.82 9.72 -24.02
N ASN A 164 -4.32 8.51 -23.76
CA ASN A 164 -5.10 7.28 -23.84
C ASN A 164 -5.88 6.95 -22.55
N ASN A 165 -5.82 7.81 -21.55
CA ASN A 165 -6.46 7.57 -20.25
C ASN A 165 -7.96 7.29 -20.35
N LYS A 166 -8.67 8.01 -21.26
CA LYS A 166 -10.08 7.81 -21.50
C LYS A 166 -10.40 6.44 -22.08
N GLU A 167 -9.58 5.95 -22.99
CA GLU A 167 -9.77 4.65 -23.67
C GLU A 167 -9.36 3.47 -22.79
N LEU A 168 -8.25 3.60 -22.07
CA LEU A 168 -7.64 2.52 -21.30
C LEU A 168 -8.19 2.43 -19.89
N ARG A 169 -8.48 3.58 -19.26
CA ARG A 169 -8.90 3.66 -17.85
C ARG A 169 -10.32 4.15 -17.65
N ASN A 170 -11.00 4.56 -18.70
CA ASN A 170 -12.34 5.18 -18.62
C ASN A 170 -12.38 6.40 -17.68
N ILE A 171 -11.27 7.13 -17.60
CA ILE A 171 -11.13 8.36 -16.81
C ILE A 171 -11.10 9.56 -17.74
N ASN A 172 -11.90 10.60 -17.42
CA ASN A 172 -11.74 11.89 -18.07
C ASN A 172 -10.43 12.55 -17.58
N PRO A 173 -9.47 12.87 -18.48
CA PRO A 173 -8.18 13.48 -18.11
C PRO A 173 -8.33 14.77 -17.30
N GLU A 174 -9.35 15.59 -17.59
CA GLU A 174 -9.62 16.85 -16.89
C GLU A 174 -9.91 16.67 -15.39
N LYS A 175 -10.54 15.53 -15.02
CA LYS A 175 -10.81 15.20 -13.62
C LYS A 175 -9.55 14.80 -12.84
N VAL A 176 -8.54 14.28 -13.50
CA VAL A 176 -7.26 13.92 -12.85
C VAL A 176 -6.40 15.17 -12.64
N THR A 177 -6.43 16.09 -13.59
CA THR A 177 -5.65 17.35 -13.52
C THR A 177 -6.10 18.22 -12.34
N SER A 178 -7.39 18.18 -11.97
CA SER A 178 -7.91 18.93 -10.82
C SER A 178 -7.44 18.40 -9.45
N LEU A 179 -6.83 17.22 -9.41
CA LEU A 179 -6.25 16.64 -8.18
C LEU A 179 -4.75 16.98 -8.01
N ILE A 180 -4.12 17.51 -9.07
CA ILE A 180 -2.68 17.78 -9.08
C ILE A 180 -2.39 19.29 -8.91
N ASN A 181 -3.39 20.13 -9.17
CA ASN A 181 -3.34 21.59 -9.00
C ASN A 181 -3.98 22.00 -7.66
#